data_af0eba6edc65704f4e396200af176e42
#
_entry.id   af0eba6edc65704f4e396200af176e42
#
_cell.length_a   1.000
_cell.length_b   1.000
_cell.length_c   1.000
_cell.angle_alpha   90.00
_cell.angle_beta   90.00
_cell.angle_gamma   90.00
#
_symmetry.space_group_name_H-M   'P 1'
#
loop_
_entity.id
_entity.type
_entity.pdbx_description
1 polymer ?
#
loop_
_entity_poly.entity_id
_entity_poly.type
_entity_poly.pdbx_seq_one_letter_code
_entity_poly.pdbx_strand_id
1 'polypeptide(L)'
;MIVVKPPPRKTASAKSKARNIRDLADYVREVNGKRLADYVRAFERDDAKVSYTSSVGFPRAWGELPPTEQHLLERSHMIALANECPKSPHPITHYVISWQAGEQPTNAQADEAVAIMLDELGMRDHQCIYSMHRDTDNMHLHIVVNRVHPQMLRIADPHNGFDMLAAHRALCRIESTQGWQSEKNALYRMTDAGPVLTRPVKGAPRSI
;
A
#
# COMPACT_ATOMS: atom_id res chain seq x y z
N MET A 1 -11.26 -8.64 -7.74
CA MET A 1 -10.57 -7.92 -6.63
C MET A 1 -11.24 -6.57 -6.35
N ILE A 2 -11.05 -6.03 -5.15
CA ILE A 2 -11.57 -4.71 -4.75
C ILE A 2 -10.43 -3.88 -4.19
N VAL A 3 -10.40 -2.58 -4.49
CA VAL A 3 -9.48 -1.63 -3.85
C VAL A 3 -10.26 -0.59 -3.05
N VAL A 4 -9.79 -0.33 -1.84
CA VAL A 4 -10.33 0.68 -0.94
C VAL A 4 -9.19 1.60 -0.49
N LYS A 5 -9.48 2.88 -0.38
CA LYS A 5 -8.60 3.89 0.24
C LYS A 5 -9.26 4.35 1.53
N PRO A 6 -8.81 3.85 2.69
CA PRO A 6 -9.32 4.36 3.97
C PRO A 6 -9.13 5.87 4.07
N PRO A 7 -10.07 6.60 4.69
CA PRO A 7 -9.97 8.05 4.81
C PRO A 7 -8.69 8.44 5.57
N PRO A 8 -7.96 9.46 5.10
CA PRO A 8 -6.75 9.92 5.76
C PRO A 8 -7.08 10.48 7.15
N ARG A 9 -6.26 10.15 8.14
CA ARG A 9 -6.35 10.77 9.47
C ARG A 9 -5.91 12.23 9.36
N LYS A 10 -6.73 13.16 9.83
CA LYS A 10 -6.36 14.60 9.85
C LYS A 10 -5.16 14.82 10.76
N THR A 11 -4.15 15.53 10.28
CA THR A 11 -2.93 15.83 11.03
C THR A 11 -2.75 17.34 11.13
N ALA A 12 -2.83 17.87 12.36
CA ALA A 12 -2.69 19.30 12.62
C ALA A 12 -1.24 19.77 12.85
N SER A 13 -0.30 18.86 13.11
CA SER A 13 1.09 19.17 13.46
C SER A 13 2.08 18.10 13.02
N ALA A 14 3.38 18.42 13.00
CA ALA A 14 4.45 17.44 12.74
C ALA A 14 4.41 16.26 13.74
N LYS A 15 4.08 16.53 15.00
CA LYS A 15 3.93 15.49 16.03
C LYS A 15 2.76 14.56 15.74
N SER A 16 1.64 15.06 15.20
CA SER A 16 0.51 14.24 14.79
C SER A 16 0.79 13.45 13.51
N LYS A 17 1.58 14.00 12.58
CA LYS A 17 2.07 13.28 11.40
C LYS A 17 2.90 12.06 11.78
N ALA A 18 3.94 12.27 12.61
CA ALA A 18 4.81 11.20 13.06
C ALA A 18 4.02 10.10 13.80
N ARG A 19 3.05 10.48 14.64
CA ARG A 19 2.15 9.53 15.31
C ARG A 19 1.32 8.74 14.31
N ASN A 20 0.69 9.40 13.33
CA ASN A 20 -0.14 8.71 12.34
C ASN A 20 0.66 7.74 11.46
N ILE A 21 1.89 8.10 11.08
CA ILE A 21 2.77 7.20 10.31
C ILE A 21 3.14 6.00 11.16
N ARG A 22 3.52 6.23 12.42
CA ARG A 22 3.83 5.15 13.37
C ARG A 22 2.64 4.22 13.56
N ASP A 23 1.49 4.78 13.94
CA ASP A 23 0.28 4.00 14.22
C ASP A 23 -0.17 3.19 13.00
N LEU A 24 -0.01 3.74 11.79
CA LEU A 24 -0.39 3.04 10.56
C LEU A 24 0.62 1.95 10.18
N ALA A 25 1.91 2.23 10.29
CA ALA A 25 2.95 1.24 10.04
C ALA A 25 2.86 0.07 11.04
N ASP A 26 2.63 0.38 12.31
CA ASP A 26 2.46 -0.62 13.37
C ASP A 26 1.15 -1.44 13.16
N TYR A 27 0.06 -0.79 12.76
CA TYR A 27 -1.20 -1.47 12.43
C TYR A 27 -1.06 -2.46 11.28
N VAL A 28 -0.44 -2.04 10.18
CA VAL A 28 -0.28 -2.87 8.98
C VAL A 28 0.55 -4.12 9.29
N ARG A 29 1.55 -4.00 10.15
CA ARG A 29 2.39 -5.12 10.59
C ARG A 29 1.95 -5.75 11.92
N GLU A 30 0.80 -5.36 12.46
CA GLU A 30 0.30 -5.81 13.78
C GLU A 30 1.25 -5.59 14.97
N VAL A 31 2.09 -4.59 14.90
CA VAL A 31 2.96 -4.21 16.04
C VAL A 31 2.14 -3.40 17.04
N ASN A 32 1.07 -3.97 17.58
CA ASN A 32 0.16 -3.29 18.51
C ASN A 32 0.80 -3.12 19.89
N GLY A 33 1.61 -2.08 20.10
CA GLY A 33 2.00 -1.56 21.42
C GLY A 33 2.58 -2.59 22.42
N LYS A 34 2.63 -3.84 22.06
CA LYS A 34 3.23 -4.93 22.82
C LYS A 34 4.71 -5.00 22.50
N ARG A 35 5.47 -5.53 23.43
CA ARG A 35 6.92 -5.61 23.34
C ARG A 35 7.37 -6.25 22.03
N LEU A 36 8.48 -5.79 21.50
CA LEU A 36 9.19 -6.26 20.32
C LEU A 36 9.23 -7.81 20.18
N ALA A 37 9.34 -8.52 21.33
CA ALA A 37 9.33 -9.97 21.41
C ALA A 37 7.98 -10.61 21.00
N ASP A 38 6.87 -9.89 21.12
CA ASP A 38 5.55 -10.42 20.76
C ASP A 38 5.30 -10.35 19.24
N TYR A 39 6.02 -9.47 18.53
CA TYR A 39 5.98 -9.36 17.07
C TYR A 39 6.60 -10.58 16.39
N VAL A 40 7.79 -11.02 16.84
CA VAL A 40 8.45 -12.23 16.29
C VAL A 40 7.57 -13.47 16.53
N ARG A 41 6.97 -13.58 17.71
CA ARG A 41 6.08 -14.69 18.05
C ARG A 41 4.76 -14.66 17.28
N ALA A 42 4.28 -13.51 16.83
CA ALA A 42 3.05 -13.39 16.06
C ALA A 42 3.17 -14.03 14.67
N PHE A 43 4.36 -13.97 14.04
CA PHE A 43 4.63 -14.62 12.75
C PHE A 43 4.81 -16.14 12.82
N GLU A 44 5.14 -16.67 14.00
CA GLU A 44 5.36 -18.11 14.20
C GLU A 44 4.06 -18.87 14.54
N ARG A 45 2.93 -18.16 14.67
CA ARG A 45 1.64 -18.78 15.03
C ARG A 45 0.79 -19.02 13.79
N ASP A 46 0.21 -20.21 13.68
CA ASP A 46 -0.71 -20.60 12.60
C ASP A 46 -1.97 -19.71 12.51
N ASP A 47 -2.34 -19.06 13.62
CA ASP A 47 -3.47 -18.13 13.74
C ASP A 47 -3.07 -16.66 13.57
N ALA A 48 -1.83 -16.38 13.13
CA ALA A 48 -1.37 -15.03 12.91
C ALA A 48 -2.25 -14.32 11.87
N LYS A 49 -2.70 -13.11 12.20
CA LYS A 49 -3.49 -12.27 11.32
C LYS A 49 -2.70 -11.84 10.07
N VAL A 50 -1.42 -11.51 10.26
CA VAL A 50 -0.48 -11.16 9.19
C VAL A 50 0.20 -12.43 8.70
N SER A 51 0.04 -12.74 7.42
CA SER A 51 0.66 -13.92 6.78
C SER A 51 1.95 -13.58 6.04
N TYR A 52 2.12 -12.31 5.64
CA TYR A 52 3.29 -11.84 4.91
C TYR A 52 3.49 -10.34 5.12
N THR A 53 4.74 -9.89 5.18
CA THR A 53 5.11 -8.47 5.20
C THR A 53 6.35 -8.22 4.38
N SER A 54 6.39 -7.08 3.70
CA SER A 54 7.54 -6.64 2.93
C SER A 54 7.57 -5.12 2.79
N SER A 55 8.58 -4.59 2.12
CA SER A 55 8.74 -3.16 1.89
C SER A 55 9.57 -2.88 0.64
N VAL A 56 9.37 -1.70 0.05
CA VAL A 56 10.17 -1.19 -1.07
C VAL A 56 10.53 0.28 -0.86
N GLY A 57 11.56 0.75 -1.56
CA GLY A 57 12.03 2.14 -1.44
C GLY A 57 12.92 2.39 -0.21
N PHE A 58 13.49 1.34 0.38
CA PHE A 58 14.44 1.39 1.49
C PHE A 58 15.79 0.77 1.12
N PRO A 59 16.87 1.04 1.87
CA PRO A 59 18.18 0.43 1.65
C PRO A 59 18.12 -1.10 1.72
N ARG A 60 18.69 -1.80 0.74
CA ARG A 60 18.68 -3.28 0.70
C ARG A 60 19.27 -3.93 1.95
N ALA A 61 20.31 -3.34 2.52
CA ALA A 61 20.96 -3.85 3.73
C ALA A 61 20.00 -3.97 4.93
N TRP A 62 18.89 -3.24 4.94
CA TRP A 62 17.91 -3.35 6.01
C TRP A 62 17.10 -4.66 5.95
N GLY A 63 16.98 -5.28 4.77
CA GLY A 63 16.34 -6.59 4.62
C GLY A 63 17.08 -7.74 5.30
N GLU A 64 18.36 -7.53 5.67
CA GLU A 64 19.18 -8.49 6.40
C GLU A 64 19.08 -8.34 7.93
N LEU A 65 18.40 -7.29 8.41
CA LEU A 65 18.23 -7.04 9.82
C LEU A 65 17.11 -7.90 10.42
N PRO A 66 17.13 -8.12 11.74
CA PRO A 66 16.00 -8.71 12.43
C PRO A 66 14.70 -7.93 12.10
N PRO A 67 13.57 -8.60 11.87
CA PRO A 67 12.33 -7.97 11.38
C PRO A 67 11.87 -6.76 12.20
N THR A 68 12.14 -6.79 13.50
CA THR A 68 11.80 -5.70 14.43
C THR A 68 12.67 -4.46 14.23
N GLU A 69 13.98 -4.66 14.02
CA GLU A 69 14.92 -3.56 13.74
C GLU A 69 14.65 -2.95 12.38
N GLN A 70 14.43 -3.79 11.37
CA GLN A 70 14.03 -3.37 10.04
C GLN A 70 12.77 -2.49 10.11
N HIS A 71 11.71 -2.95 10.79
CA HIS A 71 10.47 -2.19 10.95
C HIS A 71 10.69 -0.83 11.61
N LEU A 72 11.49 -0.77 12.67
CA LEU A 72 11.79 0.48 13.37
C LEU A 72 12.53 1.48 12.48
N LEU A 73 13.50 1.01 11.69
CA LEU A 73 14.26 1.84 10.75
C LEU A 73 13.39 2.36 9.62
N GLU A 74 12.61 1.49 8.97
CA GLU A 74 11.70 1.87 7.89
C GLU A 74 10.67 2.89 8.34
N ARG A 75 10.02 2.66 9.48
CA ARG A 75 9.07 3.57 10.08
C ARG A 75 9.69 4.94 10.41
N SER A 76 10.88 4.94 11.01
CA SER A 76 11.59 6.17 11.36
C SER A 76 11.99 6.95 10.11
N HIS A 77 12.41 6.26 9.08
CA HIS A 77 12.78 6.87 7.80
C HIS A 77 11.56 7.44 7.05
N MET A 78 10.43 6.75 7.07
CA MET A 78 9.16 7.29 6.54
C MET A 78 8.74 8.58 7.26
N ILE A 79 8.90 8.63 8.59
CA ILE A 79 8.60 9.83 9.39
C ILE A 79 9.55 10.96 9.01
N ALA A 80 10.84 10.70 8.91
CA ALA A 80 11.84 11.70 8.54
C ALA A 80 11.54 12.29 7.16
N LEU A 81 11.35 11.45 6.16
CA LEU A 81 11.01 11.89 4.80
C LEU A 81 9.68 12.65 4.74
N ALA A 82 8.66 12.23 5.47
CA ALA A 82 7.37 12.94 5.53
C ALA A 82 7.50 14.35 6.12
N ASN A 83 8.47 14.59 6.98
CA ASN A 83 8.74 15.89 7.59
C ASN A 83 9.43 16.87 6.62
N GLU A 84 10.04 16.39 5.52
CA GLU A 84 10.58 17.25 4.46
C GLU A 84 9.47 18.05 3.75
N CYS A 85 8.20 17.60 3.85
CA CYS A 85 7.04 18.32 3.35
C CYS A 85 6.12 18.77 4.50
N PRO A 86 6.52 19.73 5.35
CA PRO A 86 5.81 20.08 6.58
C PRO A 86 4.41 20.66 6.34
N LYS A 87 4.18 21.29 5.19
CA LYS A 87 2.89 21.88 4.82
C LYS A 87 1.86 20.83 4.36
N SER A 88 2.28 19.62 4.00
CA SER A 88 1.33 18.59 3.59
C SER A 88 0.62 17.98 4.80
N PRO A 89 -0.72 18.02 4.85
CA PRO A 89 -1.48 17.38 5.92
C PRO A 89 -1.52 15.85 5.80
N HIS A 90 -1.27 15.31 4.60
CA HIS A 90 -1.41 13.88 4.28
C HIS A 90 -0.18 13.36 3.53
N PRO A 91 0.99 13.25 4.21
CA PRO A 91 2.23 12.81 3.55
C PRO A 91 2.24 11.32 3.24
N ILE A 92 1.34 10.53 3.81
CA ILE A 92 1.19 9.11 3.53
C ILE A 92 -0.22 8.78 3.05
N THR A 93 -0.34 7.73 2.27
CA THR A 93 -1.62 7.17 1.84
C THR A 93 -1.66 5.68 2.16
N HIS A 94 -2.86 5.17 2.37
CA HIS A 94 -3.11 3.77 2.67
C HIS A 94 -4.12 3.24 1.66
N TYR A 95 -3.78 2.13 1.00
CA TYR A 95 -4.68 1.37 0.13
C TYR A 95 -4.85 -0.03 0.71
N VAL A 96 -5.97 -0.63 0.43
CA VAL A 96 -6.23 -2.04 0.75
C VAL A 96 -6.73 -2.71 -0.52
N ILE A 97 -6.04 -3.75 -0.96
CA ILE A 97 -6.51 -4.65 -2.03
C ILE A 97 -7.10 -5.88 -1.35
N SER A 98 -8.30 -6.28 -1.76
CA SER A 98 -8.96 -7.49 -1.25
C SER A 98 -9.23 -8.44 -2.41
N TRP A 99 -8.84 -9.70 -2.25
CA TRP A 99 -9.15 -10.80 -3.17
C TRP A 99 -10.55 -11.32 -2.92
N GLN A 100 -11.12 -12.06 -3.87
CA GLN A 100 -12.41 -12.72 -3.68
C GLN A 100 -12.28 -13.92 -2.72
N ALA A 101 -13.40 -14.34 -2.15
CA ALA A 101 -13.41 -15.50 -1.27
C ALA A 101 -12.86 -16.74 -1.99
N GLY A 102 -11.90 -17.41 -1.34
CA GLY A 102 -11.22 -18.59 -1.89
C GLY A 102 -10.00 -18.28 -2.76
N GLU A 103 -9.76 -17.04 -3.18
CA GLU A 103 -8.52 -16.64 -3.83
C GLU A 103 -7.41 -16.51 -2.78
N GLN A 104 -6.28 -17.18 -3.01
CA GLN A 104 -5.13 -17.19 -2.10
C GLN A 104 -3.86 -16.74 -2.85
N PRO A 105 -3.54 -15.45 -2.83
CA PRO A 105 -2.33 -14.94 -3.45
C PRO A 105 -1.09 -15.46 -2.74
N THR A 106 -0.06 -15.77 -3.52
CA THR A 106 1.29 -16.04 -3.00
C THR A 106 1.99 -14.75 -2.60
N ASN A 107 3.08 -14.85 -1.83
CA ASN A 107 3.92 -13.69 -1.48
C ASN A 107 4.44 -12.98 -2.74
N ALA A 108 4.89 -13.74 -3.74
CA ALA A 108 5.36 -13.17 -5.01
C ALA A 108 4.26 -12.40 -5.77
N GLN A 109 3.01 -12.91 -5.74
CA GLN A 109 1.87 -12.19 -6.31
C GLN A 109 1.52 -10.93 -5.54
N ALA A 110 1.69 -10.92 -4.21
CA ALA A 110 1.54 -9.71 -3.41
C ALA A 110 2.60 -8.65 -3.76
N ASP A 111 3.87 -9.05 -3.90
CA ASP A 111 4.98 -8.17 -4.31
C ASP A 111 4.73 -7.58 -5.70
N GLU A 112 4.33 -8.40 -6.66
CA GLU A 112 3.98 -7.96 -8.01
C GLU A 112 2.77 -7.01 -8.01
N ALA A 113 1.75 -7.30 -7.21
CA ALA A 113 0.58 -6.43 -7.08
C ALA A 113 0.96 -5.04 -6.55
N VAL A 114 1.85 -4.97 -5.55
CA VAL A 114 2.38 -3.69 -5.04
C VAL A 114 3.17 -2.97 -6.13
N ALA A 115 4.04 -3.67 -6.86
CA ALA A 115 4.83 -3.06 -7.93
C ALA A 115 3.94 -2.46 -9.03
N ILE A 116 2.91 -3.18 -9.49
CA ILE A 116 1.92 -2.70 -10.46
C ILE A 116 1.16 -1.49 -9.89
N MET A 117 0.72 -1.56 -8.62
CA MET A 117 -0.02 -0.48 -7.97
C MET A 117 0.81 0.80 -7.88
N LEU A 118 2.06 0.71 -7.45
CA LEU A 118 2.96 1.86 -7.34
C LEU A 118 3.29 2.46 -8.71
N ASP A 119 3.45 1.62 -9.73
CA ASP A 119 3.67 2.07 -11.10
C ASP A 119 2.49 2.88 -11.63
N GLU A 120 1.28 2.35 -11.52
CA GLU A 120 0.05 3.03 -11.94
C GLU A 120 -0.23 4.33 -11.19
N LEU A 121 0.18 4.41 -9.92
CA LEU A 121 0.09 5.62 -9.11
C LEU A 121 1.22 6.63 -9.42
N GLY A 122 2.22 6.28 -10.25
CA GLY A 122 3.41 7.11 -10.48
C GLY A 122 4.29 7.24 -9.25
N MET A 123 4.28 6.22 -8.37
CA MET A 123 5.01 6.21 -7.10
C MET A 123 5.99 5.03 -7.00
N ARG A 124 6.55 4.57 -8.12
CA ARG A 124 7.47 3.42 -8.16
C ARG A 124 8.68 3.56 -7.23
N ASP A 125 9.22 4.78 -7.14
CA ASP A 125 10.43 5.08 -6.35
C ASP A 125 10.13 5.53 -4.92
N HIS A 126 8.86 5.48 -4.51
CA HIS A 126 8.43 5.92 -3.19
C HIS A 126 8.59 4.81 -2.15
N GLN A 127 8.74 5.21 -0.89
CA GLN A 127 8.74 4.28 0.23
C GLN A 127 7.37 3.65 0.42
N CYS A 128 7.33 2.34 0.51
CA CYS A 128 6.11 1.59 0.76
C CYS A 128 6.37 0.45 1.74
N ILE A 129 5.47 0.30 2.72
CA ILE A 129 5.37 -0.86 3.62
C ILE A 129 4.05 -1.55 3.30
N TYR A 130 4.06 -2.86 3.18
CA TYR A 130 2.85 -3.62 2.92
C TYR A 130 2.82 -4.94 3.67
N SER A 131 1.61 -5.42 3.93
CA SER A 131 1.40 -6.68 4.64
C SER A 131 0.10 -7.34 4.18
N MET A 132 0.15 -8.66 4.03
CA MET A 132 -1.00 -9.48 3.70
C MET A 132 -1.65 -10.01 4.98
N HIS A 133 -2.96 -9.82 5.09
CA HIS A 133 -3.77 -10.21 6.22
C HIS A 133 -4.75 -11.32 5.84
N ARG A 134 -5.06 -12.20 6.81
CA ARG A 134 -5.96 -13.35 6.68
C ARG A 134 -7.02 -13.44 7.80
N ASP A 135 -7.33 -12.30 8.43
CA ASP A 135 -8.25 -12.23 9.56
C ASP A 135 -9.73 -12.09 9.16
N THR A 136 -10.02 -12.19 7.88
CA THR A 136 -11.36 -12.20 7.30
C THR A 136 -11.48 -13.34 6.30
N ASP A 137 -12.69 -13.59 5.78
CA ASP A 137 -12.93 -14.61 4.75
C ASP A 137 -12.18 -14.33 3.45
N ASN A 138 -11.74 -13.08 3.25
CA ASN A 138 -11.01 -12.63 2.08
C ASN A 138 -9.58 -12.26 2.47
N MET A 139 -8.60 -12.79 1.74
CA MET A 139 -7.23 -12.29 1.84
C MET A 139 -7.18 -10.81 1.42
N HIS A 140 -6.46 -9.99 2.17
CA HIS A 140 -6.32 -8.57 1.83
C HIS A 140 -4.93 -8.06 2.12
N LEU A 141 -4.48 -7.15 1.25
CA LEU A 141 -3.15 -6.55 1.26
C LEU A 141 -3.25 -5.08 1.64
N HIS A 142 -2.69 -4.73 2.78
CA HIS A 142 -2.53 -3.35 3.22
C HIS A 142 -1.26 -2.76 2.60
N ILE A 143 -1.37 -1.61 1.96
CA ILE A 143 -0.28 -0.92 1.25
C ILE A 143 -0.19 0.51 1.78
N VAL A 144 0.88 0.83 2.47
CA VAL A 144 1.14 2.16 3.06
C VAL A 144 2.28 2.83 2.32
N VAL A 145 1.98 3.90 1.60
CA VAL A 145 2.94 4.60 0.73
C VAL A 145 3.24 5.99 1.27
N ASN A 146 4.52 6.34 1.33
CA ASN A 146 4.95 7.71 1.57
C ASN A 146 4.82 8.51 0.27
N ARG A 147 3.96 9.52 0.25
CA ARG A 147 3.73 10.38 -0.90
C ARG A 147 4.86 11.36 -1.16
N VAL A 148 5.79 11.54 -0.22
CA VAL A 148 6.98 12.36 -0.44
C VAL A 148 7.98 11.57 -1.27
N HIS A 149 8.35 12.10 -2.44
CA HIS A 149 9.37 11.49 -3.28
C HIS A 149 10.74 11.60 -2.61
N PRO A 150 11.50 10.50 -2.46
CA PRO A 150 12.71 10.47 -1.63
C PRO A 150 13.85 11.39 -2.13
N GLN A 151 13.93 11.66 -3.43
CA GLN A 151 14.96 12.51 -4.01
C GLN A 151 14.46 13.93 -4.28
N MET A 152 13.23 14.07 -4.81
CA MET A 152 12.70 15.38 -5.20
C MET A 152 12.11 16.15 -4.03
N LEU A 153 11.87 15.51 -2.88
CA LEU A 153 11.25 16.06 -1.67
C LEU A 153 9.93 16.80 -1.96
N ARG A 154 9.13 16.22 -2.84
CA ARG A 154 7.82 16.76 -3.25
C ARG A 154 6.73 15.72 -3.01
N ILE A 155 5.53 16.20 -2.68
CA ILE A 155 4.35 15.35 -2.55
C ILE A 155 3.89 14.89 -3.93
N ALA A 156 3.78 13.59 -4.13
CA ALA A 156 3.09 13.02 -5.27
C ALA A 156 1.59 13.30 -5.16
N ASP A 157 0.99 13.76 -6.25
CA ASP A 157 -0.45 13.89 -6.42
C ASP A 157 -0.87 13.02 -7.61
N PRO A 158 -1.12 11.74 -7.38
CA PRO A 158 -1.41 10.79 -8.45
C PRO A 158 -2.59 11.28 -9.28
N HIS A 159 -2.33 11.48 -10.59
CA HIS A 159 -3.34 11.87 -11.56
C HIS A 159 -4.21 13.08 -11.14
N ASN A 160 -3.62 14.08 -10.48
CA ASN A 160 -4.33 15.30 -10.02
C ASN A 160 -5.57 14.98 -9.17
N GLY A 161 -5.44 14.07 -8.20
CA GLY A 161 -6.51 13.68 -7.30
C GLY A 161 -7.38 12.51 -7.80
N PHE A 162 -7.08 11.93 -8.97
CA PHE A 162 -7.75 10.74 -9.50
C PHE A 162 -7.01 9.44 -9.17
N ASP A 163 -6.34 9.39 -8.03
CA ASP A 163 -5.57 8.23 -7.57
C ASP A 163 -6.40 6.94 -7.48
N MET A 164 -7.71 7.04 -7.17
CA MET A 164 -8.59 5.87 -7.17
C MET A 164 -8.84 5.31 -8.57
N LEU A 165 -8.84 6.13 -9.61
CA LEU A 165 -8.91 5.63 -10.99
C LEU A 165 -7.64 4.84 -11.33
N ALA A 166 -6.46 5.38 -10.99
CA ALA A 166 -5.19 4.68 -11.17
C ALA A 166 -5.17 3.37 -10.37
N ALA A 167 -5.66 3.37 -9.14
CA ALA A 167 -5.75 2.17 -8.31
C ALA A 167 -6.68 1.11 -8.95
N HIS A 168 -7.84 1.48 -9.48
CA HIS A 168 -8.71 0.56 -10.21
C HIS A 168 -8.09 0.05 -11.52
N ARG A 169 -7.31 0.89 -12.20
CA ARG A 169 -6.55 0.48 -13.39
C ARG A 169 -5.45 -0.52 -13.02
N ALA A 170 -4.77 -0.30 -11.90
CA ALA A 170 -3.81 -1.26 -11.34
C ALA A 170 -4.48 -2.61 -11.06
N LEU A 171 -5.67 -2.63 -10.43
CA LEU A 171 -6.39 -3.89 -10.19
C LEU A 171 -6.67 -4.64 -11.49
N CYS A 172 -7.13 -3.95 -12.53
CA CYS A 172 -7.38 -4.57 -13.83
C CYS A 172 -6.11 -5.24 -14.41
N ARG A 173 -4.95 -4.59 -14.24
CA ARG A 173 -3.66 -5.16 -14.65
C ARG A 173 -3.26 -6.35 -13.79
N ILE A 174 -3.38 -6.25 -12.47
CA ILE A 174 -3.07 -7.34 -11.53
C ILE A 174 -3.94 -8.56 -11.85
N GLU A 175 -5.26 -8.38 -11.99
CA GLU A 175 -6.19 -9.45 -12.34
C GLU A 175 -5.80 -10.15 -13.65
N SER A 176 -5.46 -9.37 -14.68
CA SER A 176 -5.04 -9.90 -15.97
C SER A 176 -3.69 -10.62 -15.91
N THR A 177 -2.71 -10.05 -15.21
CA THR A 177 -1.35 -10.62 -15.13
C THR A 177 -1.33 -11.89 -14.30
N GLN A 178 -2.11 -11.94 -13.21
CA GLN A 178 -2.10 -13.04 -12.25
C GLN A 178 -3.24 -14.04 -12.45
N GLY A 179 -4.14 -13.78 -13.39
CA GLY A 179 -5.26 -14.71 -13.72
C GLY A 179 -6.40 -14.68 -12.71
N TRP A 180 -6.56 -13.58 -11.96
CA TRP A 180 -7.68 -13.41 -11.02
C TRP A 180 -8.98 -13.01 -11.75
N GLN A 181 -10.11 -13.34 -11.14
CA GLN A 181 -11.41 -12.94 -11.69
C GLN A 181 -11.70 -11.47 -11.40
N SER A 182 -12.12 -10.74 -12.44
CA SER A 182 -12.59 -9.37 -12.29
C SER A 182 -13.97 -9.32 -11.66
N GLU A 183 -14.22 -8.28 -10.88
CA GLU A 183 -15.55 -7.97 -10.36
C GLU A 183 -16.54 -7.66 -11.49
N LYS A 184 -17.82 -8.06 -11.30
CA LYS A 184 -18.90 -7.79 -12.29
C LYS A 184 -19.01 -6.30 -12.64
N ASN A 185 -18.79 -5.42 -11.63
CA ASN A 185 -18.88 -3.98 -11.77
C ASN A 185 -17.51 -3.31 -11.82
N ALA A 186 -16.45 -4.03 -12.20
CA ALA A 186 -15.10 -3.49 -12.33
C ALA A 186 -15.10 -2.21 -13.18
N LEU A 187 -14.37 -1.19 -12.71
CA LEU A 187 -14.30 0.11 -13.38
C LEU A 187 -13.48 0.06 -14.67
N TYR A 188 -12.52 -0.85 -14.74
CA TYR A 188 -11.69 -1.12 -15.92
C TYR A 188 -11.83 -2.57 -16.35
N ARG A 189 -11.66 -2.81 -17.63
CA ARG A 189 -11.49 -4.16 -18.22
C ARG A 189 -10.24 -4.20 -19.08
N MET A 190 -9.54 -5.33 -19.07
CA MET A 190 -8.38 -5.54 -19.92
C MET A 190 -8.83 -5.80 -21.36
N THR A 191 -8.16 -5.17 -22.30
CA THR A 191 -8.28 -5.39 -23.76
C THR A 191 -6.89 -5.58 -24.34
N ASP A 192 -6.78 -5.93 -25.62
CA ASP A 192 -5.49 -6.05 -26.32
C ASP A 192 -4.71 -4.73 -26.33
N ALA A 193 -5.40 -3.60 -26.21
CA ALA A 193 -4.80 -2.26 -26.12
C ALA A 193 -4.48 -1.82 -24.66
N GLY A 194 -4.77 -2.68 -23.66
CA GLY A 194 -4.60 -2.39 -22.23
C GLY A 194 -5.92 -2.15 -21.50
N PRO A 195 -5.86 -1.62 -20.26
CA PRO A 195 -7.04 -1.35 -19.43
C PRO A 195 -7.92 -0.25 -20.01
N VAL A 196 -9.22 -0.50 -20.18
CA VAL A 196 -10.22 0.46 -20.70
C VAL A 196 -11.35 0.64 -19.67
N LEU A 197 -11.79 1.90 -19.49
CA LEU A 197 -12.93 2.22 -18.63
C LEU A 197 -14.21 1.55 -19.14
N THR A 198 -14.94 0.91 -18.24
CA THR A 198 -16.23 0.27 -18.53
C THR A 198 -17.39 1.26 -18.59
N ARG A 199 -17.21 2.44 -17.97
CA ARG A 199 -18.20 3.53 -17.89
C ARG A 199 -17.51 4.88 -17.72
N PRO A 200 -18.12 5.98 -18.18
CA PRO A 200 -17.56 7.32 -17.97
C PRO A 200 -17.45 7.68 -16.48
N VAL A 201 -16.38 8.36 -16.11
CA VAL A 201 -16.18 8.94 -14.78
C VAL A 201 -16.16 10.46 -14.92
N LYS A 202 -17.06 11.15 -14.20
CA LYS A 202 -17.18 12.61 -14.26
C LYS A 202 -15.85 13.27 -13.85
N GLY A 203 -15.35 14.16 -14.69
CA GLY A 203 -14.13 14.93 -14.44
C GLY A 203 -12.83 14.18 -14.64
N ALA A 204 -12.86 12.89 -14.98
CA ALA A 204 -11.65 12.13 -15.25
C ALA A 204 -10.90 12.70 -16.47
N PRO A 205 -9.56 12.81 -16.42
CA PRO A 205 -8.75 13.13 -17.58
C PRO A 205 -8.98 12.12 -18.70
N ARG A 206 -8.87 12.57 -19.96
CA ARG A 206 -9.04 11.69 -21.13
C ARG A 206 -7.91 10.66 -21.30
N SER A 207 -6.79 10.88 -20.60
CA SER A 207 -5.57 10.07 -20.66
C SER A 207 -5.16 9.61 -19.26
N ILE A 208 -5.92 8.72 -18.66
CA ILE A 208 -5.45 7.91 -17.51
C ILE A 208 -5.43 6.47 -17.97
#